data_805ab067a016a4ceb220fdc8027e6d2e
#
_entry.id   805ab067a016a4ceb220fdc8027e6d2e
#
_cell.length_a   1.000
_cell.length_b   1.000
_cell.length_c   1.000
_cell.angle_alpha   90.00
_cell.angle_beta   90.00
_cell.angle_gamma   90.00
#
_symmetry.space_group_name_H-M   'P 1'
#
loop_
_entity.id
_entity.type
_entity.pdbx_description
1 polymer ?
#
loop_
_entity_poly.entity_id
_entity_poly.type
_entity_poly.pdbx_seq_one_letter_code
_entity_poly.pdbx_strand_id
1 'polypeptide(L)'
;MVSRDLAERLVLYLQDAEDALERASRAASGFPKEERLKFSEVIYGLIAALQSDVWKPIYDEYPDLAPEYESFEPPTICSELTWEEVELPPELTEDDVDEILFSLLRSHWQKVALVLANTRDTCYIEGLSSDYEIFAARLRWLSDKDKIEGIGDLRMWRHSEVRLKD
;
A
#
# COMPACT_ATOMS: atom_id res chain seq x y z
N MET A 1 32.08 -19.78 16.14
CA MET A 1 32.13 -18.32 15.91
C MET A 1 32.54 -18.06 14.48
N VAL A 2 31.71 -17.38 13.74
CA VAL A 2 31.98 -16.96 12.35
C VAL A 2 32.91 -15.74 12.42
N SER A 3 33.96 -15.66 11.58
CA SER A 3 34.79 -14.45 11.57
C SER A 3 34.00 -13.25 11.06
N ARG A 4 34.30 -12.05 11.55
CA ARG A 4 33.63 -10.80 11.14
C ARG A 4 33.60 -10.62 9.61
N ASP A 5 34.73 -10.82 8.94
CA ASP A 5 34.84 -10.73 7.47
C ASP A 5 33.93 -11.71 6.75
N LEU A 6 33.71 -12.89 7.31
CA LEU A 6 32.74 -13.85 6.76
C LEU A 6 31.30 -13.43 7.06
N ALA A 7 31.03 -12.89 8.24
CA ALA A 7 29.72 -12.38 8.61
C ALA A 7 29.27 -11.22 7.68
N GLU A 8 30.14 -10.25 7.43
CA GLU A 8 29.89 -9.13 6.52
C GLU A 8 29.54 -9.61 5.10
N ARG A 9 30.29 -10.58 4.57
CA ARG A 9 30.00 -11.15 3.25
C ARG A 9 28.71 -11.95 3.23
N LEU A 10 28.42 -12.71 4.29
CA LEU A 10 27.18 -13.46 4.40
C LEU A 10 25.97 -12.53 4.41
N VAL A 11 26.00 -11.43 5.16
CA VAL A 11 24.93 -10.43 5.20
C VAL A 11 24.62 -9.92 3.81
N LEU A 12 25.62 -9.55 3.00
CA LEU A 12 25.41 -9.07 1.62
C LEU A 12 24.70 -10.13 0.74
N TYR A 13 25.17 -11.38 0.79
CA TYR A 13 24.54 -12.45 0.00
C TYR A 13 23.13 -12.80 0.46
N LEU A 14 22.85 -12.68 1.75
CA LEU A 14 21.54 -12.93 2.32
C LEU A 14 20.56 -11.83 1.95
N GLN A 15 21.02 -10.55 1.90
CA GLN A 15 20.22 -9.42 1.40
C GLN A 15 19.85 -9.64 -0.07
N ASP A 16 20.82 -10.01 -0.92
CA ASP A 16 20.56 -10.34 -2.33
C ASP A 16 19.53 -11.48 -2.48
N ALA A 17 19.60 -12.48 -1.60
CA ALA A 17 18.67 -13.61 -1.60
C ALA A 17 17.25 -13.17 -1.19
N GLU A 18 17.11 -12.35 -0.15
CA GLU A 18 15.82 -11.80 0.28
C GLU A 18 15.20 -10.93 -0.81
N ASP A 19 15.96 -10.04 -1.43
CA ASP A 19 15.54 -9.24 -2.58
C ASP A 19 15.09 -10.11 -3.75
N ALA A 20 15.75 -11.24 -3.99
CA ALA A 20 15.36 -12.18 -5.04
C ALA A 20 14.03 -12.87 -4.71
N LEU A 21 13.81 -13.27 -3.45
CA LEU A 21 12.55 -13.84 -2.98
C LEU A 21 11.38 -12.83 -3.07
N GLU A 22 11.62 -11.57 -2.72
CA GLU A 22 10.62 -10.53 -2.88
C GLU A 22 10.28 -10.26 -4.35
N ARG A 23 11.27 -10.25 -5.25
CA ARG A 23 11.02 -10.13 -6.70
C ARG A 23 10.20 -11.31 -7.20
N ALA A 24 10.48 -12.54 -6.73
CA ALA A 24 9.71 -13.72 -7.08
C ALA A 24 8.25 -13.62 -6.57
N SER A 25 8.04 -13.12 -5.35
CA SER A 25 6.71 -12.87 -4.79
C SER A 25 5.93 -11.85 -5.64
N ARG A 26 6.58 -10.76 -6.05
CA ARG A 26 5.97 -9.77 -6.95
C ARG A 26 5.62 -10.35 -8.32
N ALA A 27 6.50 -11.16 -8.91
CA ALA A 27 6.25 -11.83 -10.19
C ALA A 27 5.07 -12.81 -10.13
N ALA A 28 4.84 -13.43 -8.97
CA ALA A 28 3.71 -14.33 -8.76
C ALA A 28 2.35 -13.60 -8.69
N SER A 29 2.32 -12.27 -8.69
CA SER A 29 1.07 -11.49 -8.70
C SER A 29 0.18 -11.80 -9.91
N GLY A 30 0.76 -12.26 -11.02
CA GLY A 30 0.03 -12.70 -12.22
C GLY A 30 -0.60 -14.10 -12.13
N PHE A 31 -0.37 -14.86 -11.06
CA PHE A 31 -0.97 -16.17 -10.87
C PHE A 31 -2.44 -16.10 -10.45
N PRO A 32 -3.26 -17.13 -10.74
CA PRO A 32 -4.57 -17.28 -10.16
C PRO A 32 -4.51 -17.18 -8.63
N LYS A 33 -5.57 -16.66 -8.00
CA LYS A 33 -5.59 -16.34 -6.56
C LYS A 33 -5.13 -17.50 -5.66
N GLU A 34 -5.60 -18.72 -5.92
CA GLU A 34 -5.25 -19.88 -5.09
C GLU A 34 -3.76 -20.27 -5.20
N GLU A 35 -3.22 -20.23 -6.41
CA GLU A 35 -1.81 -20.52 -6.66
C GLU A 35 -0.92 -19.43 -6.07
N ARG A 36 -1.32 -18.16 -6.22
CA ARG A 36 -0.61 -17.04 -5.64
C ARG A 36 -0.54 -17.12 -4.12
N LEU A 37 -1.64 -17.47 -3.44
CA LEU A 37 -1.65 -17.59 -1.98
C LEU A 37 -0.71 -18.70 -1.51
N LYS A 38 -0.75 -19.89 -2.16
CA LYS A 38 0.16 -21.00 -1.84
C LYS A 38 1.62 -20.63 -2.06
N PHE A 39 1.91 -19.93 -3.18
CA PHE A 39 3.26 -19.49 -3.50
C PHE A 39 3.75 -18.44 -2.49
N SER A 40 2.90 -17.48 -2.14
CA SER A 40 3.24 -16.45 -1.14
C SER A 40 3.52 -17.05 0.23
N GLU A 41 2.74 -18.03 0.67
CA GLU A 41 2.97 -18.75 1.93
C GLU A 41 4.37 -19.40 1.98
N VAL A 42 4.78 -20.05 0.89
CA VAL A 42 6.11 -20.66 0.79
C VAL A 42 7.21 -19.59 0.82
N ILE A 43 7.07 -18.51 0.04
CA ILE A 43 8.07 -17.43 0.00
C ILE A 43 8.19 -16.75 1.36
N TYR A 44 7.08 -16.41 2.02
CA TYR A 44 7.13 -15.81 3.36
C TYR A 44 7.73 -16.75 4.40
N GLY A 45 7.47 -18.06 4.30
CA GLY A 45 8.09 -19.06 5.14
C GLY A 45 9.63 -19.10 4.96
N LEU A 46 10.12 -19.00 3.73
CA LEU A 46 11.55 -18.95 3.43
C LEU A 46 12.20 -17.67 3.97
N ILE A 47 11.57 -16.52 3.78
CA ILE A 47 12.06 -15.24 4.31
C ILE A 47 12.10 -15.28 5.84
N ALA A 48 11.04 -15.76 6.48
CA ALA A 48 10.98 -15.88 7.94
C ALA A 48 12.07 -16.82 8.50
N ALA A 49 12.31 -17.95 7.85
CA ALA A 49 13.39 -18.86 8.23
C ALA A 49 14.78 -18.21 8.03
N LEU A 50 14.98 -17.48 6.94
CA LEU A 50 16.21 -16.74 6.69
C LEU A 50 16.48 -15.75 7.81
N GLN A 51 15.47 -15.00 8.22
CA GLN A 51 15.55 -13.97 9.27
C GLN A 51 15.79 -14.60 10.65
N SER A 52 15.05 -15.65 11.02
CA SER A 52 15.14 -16.25 12.36
C SER A 52 16.38 -17.11 12.54
N ASP A 53 16.73 -17.91 11.53
CA ASP A 53 17.70 -19.01 11.69
C ASP A 53 19.09 -18.64 11.19
N VAL A 54 19.18 -17.60 10.33
CA VAL A 54 20.47 -17.20 9.75
C VAL A 54 20.85 -15.78 10.16
N TRP A 55 19.97 -14.79 9.92
CA TRP A 55 20.33 -13.39 10.22
C TRP A 55 20.39 -13.10 11.70
N LYS A 56 19.39 -13.55 12.46
CA LYS A 56 19.35 -13.29 13.88
C LYS A 56 20.63 -13.74 14.62
N PRO A 57 21.16 -14.96 14.42
CA PRO A 57 22.42 -15.37 15.03
C PRO A 57 23.62 -14.49 14.64
N ILE A 58 23.66 -14.00 13.38
CA ILE A 58 24.75 -13.10 12.93
C ILE A 58 24.64 -11.74 13.63
N TYR A 59 23.44 -11.17 13.73
CA TYR A 59 23.20 -9.89 14.37
C TYR A 59 23.31 -9.94 15.90
N ASP A 60 23.01 -11.10 16.51
CA ASP A 60 23.23 -11.31 17.94
C ASP A 60 24.76 -11.30 18.26
N GLU A 61 25.63 -11.76 17.34
CA GLU A 61 27.09 -11.75 17.47
C GLU A 61 27.71 -10.42 16.99
N TYR A 62 27.16 -9.80 15.95
CA TYR A 62 27.58 -8.55 15.31
C TYR A 62 26.44 -7.55 15.16
N PRO A 63 26.00 -6.90 16.24
CA PRO A 63 24.81 -6.02 16.20
C PRO A 63 24.95 -4.84 15.23
N ASP A 64 26.18 -4.39 14.96
CA ASP A 64 26.46 -3.30 14.04
C ASP A 64 26.31 -3.67 12.55
N LEU A 65 26.16 -4.95 12.23
CA LEU A 65 25.83 -5.43 10.88
C LEU A 65 24.31 -5.47 10.64
N ALA A 66 23.51 -5.38 11.71
CA ALA A 66 22.07 -5.27 11.55
C ALA A 66 21.74 -3.96 10.80
N PRO A 67 20.84 -3.99 9.79
CA PRO A 67 20.39 -2.77 9.17
C PRO A 67 19.82 -1.85 10.24
N GLU A 68 20.18 -0.56 10.19
CA GLU A 68 19.45 0.44 10.95
C GLU A 68 17.99 0.34 10.52
N TYR A 69 17.18 -0.32 11.35
CA TYR A 69 15.73 -0.23 11.21
C TYR A 69 15.38 1.22 11.55
N GLU A 70 15.42 2.09 10.57
CA GLU A 70 14.46 3.17 10.58
C GLU A 70 13.11 2.47 10.68
N SER A 71 12.45 2.62 11.82
CA SER A 71 11.06 2.22 11.93
C SER A 71 10.32 2.97 10.82
N PHE A 72 10.19 2.32 9.66
CA PHE A 72 9.42 2.86 8.56
C PHE A 72 7.95 2.74 8.98
N GLU A 73 7.57 3.63 9.89
CA GLU A 73 6.17 3.99 9.97
C GLU A 73 5.87 4.63 8.62
N PRO A 74 5.11 3.92 7.76
CA PRO A 74 4.76 4.50 6.48
C PRO A 74 4.13 5.86 6.76
N PRO A 75 4.56 6.93 6.08
CA PRO A 75 4.11 8.28 6.38
C PRO A 75 2.58 8.27 6.47
N THR A 76 2.07 8.86 7.52
CA THR A 76 0.63 9.05 7.67
C THR A 76 0.18 9.90 6.48
N ILE A 77 -0.50 9.27 5.53
CA ILE A 77 -1.06 10.00 4.39
C ILE A 77 -2.32 10.68 4.93
N CYS A 78 -2.23 11.98 5.11
CA CYS A 78 -3.32 12.82 5.58
C CYS A 78 -3.50 13.96 4.57
N SER A 79 -4.72 14.11 4.06
CA SER A 79 -5.11 15.24 3.23
C SER A 79 -6.03 16.17 4.01
N GLU A 80 -5.69 17.45 4.05
CA GLU A 80 -6.54 18.47 4.64
C GLU A 80 -7.37 19.22 3.60
N LEU A 81 -7.13 19.00 2.30
CA LEU A 81 -7.84 19.66 1.21
C LEU A 81 -9.35 19.41 1.34
N THR A 82 -10.13 20.48 1.29
CA THR A 82 -11.60 20.41 1.26
C THR A 82 -12.10 20.47 -0.18
N TRP A 83 -13.31 19.95 -0.43
CA TRP A 83 -13.87 19.97 -1.80
C TRP A 83 -14.06 21.39 -2.33
N GLU A 84 -14.36 22.34 -1.48
CA GLU A 84 -14.54 23.75 -1.80
C GLU A 84 -13.24 24.45 -2.23
N GLU A 85 -12.07 23.87 -1.90
CA GLU A 85 -10.73 24.35 -2.25
C GLU A 85 -10.15 23.66 -3.48
N VAL A 86 -10.85 22.61 -3.99
CA VAL A 86 -10.38 21.85 -5.16
C VAL A 86 -10.53 22.69 -6.43
N GLU A 87 -9.44 22.83 -7.16
CA GLU A 87 -9.44 23.32 -8.54
C GLU A 87 -9.34 22.12 -9.48
N LEU A 88 -10.43 21.82 -10.18
CA LEU A 88 -10.46 20.70 -11.13
C LEU A 88 -9.64 21.03 -12.39
N PRO A 89 -8.85 20.07 -12.91
CA PRO A 89 -8.24 20.20 -14.23
C PRO A 89 -9.32 20.39 -15.31
N PRO A 90 -9.02 21.09 -16.42
CA PRO A 90 -10.02 21.38 -17.47
C PRO A 90 -10.69 20.15 -18.09
N GLU A 91 -9.99 19.01 -18.05
CA GLU A 91 -10.44 17.73 -18.60
C GLU A 91 -11.28 16.91 -17.61
N LEU A 92 -11.45 17.36 -16.37
CA LEU A 92 -12.15 16.62 -15.30
C LEU A 92 -13.29 17.46 -14.74
N THR A 93 -14.51 16.96 -14.81
CA THR A 93 -15.68 17.59 -14.19
C THR A 93 -16.00 16.95 -12.83
N GLU A 94 -16.86 17.61 -12.04
CA GLU A 94 -17.37 17.04 -10.78
C GLU A 94 -18.12 15.73 -11.03
N ASP A 95 -18.91 15.65 -12.11
CA ASP A 95 -19.66 14.45 -12.48
C ASP A 95 -18.71 13.30 -12.82
N ASP A 96 -17.59 13.56 -13.52
CA ASP A 96 -16.58 12.53 -13.82
C ASP A 96 -15.93 11.99 -12.54
N VAL A 97 -15.59 12.88 -11.57
CA VAL A 97 -15.05 12.45 -10.27
C VAL A 97 -16.04 11.57 -9.52
N ASP A 98 -17.32 11.92 -9.52
CA ASP A 98 -18.38 11.11 -8.89
C ASP A 98 -18.55 9.77 -9.60
N GLU A 99 -18.60 9.74 -10.93
CA GLU A 99 -18.73 8.50 -11.71
C GLU A 99 -17.59 7.54 -11.41
N ILE A 100 -16.35 8.03 -11.42
CA ILE A 100 -15.17 7.24 -11.07
C ILE A 100 -15.29 6.69 -9.65
N LEU A 101 -15.60 7.53 -8.66
CA LEU A 101 -15.70 7.09 -7.26
C LEU A 101 -16.82 6.07 -7.07
N PHE A 102 -18.02 6.32 -7.60
CA PHE A 102 -19.14 5.39 -7.47
C PHE A 102 -18.91 4.08 -8.22
N SER A 103 -18.12 4.06 -9.29
CA SER A 103 -17.73 2.83 -9.98
C SER A 103 -16.84 1.92 -9.12
N LEU A 104 -16.05 2.51 -8.23
CA LEU A 104 -15.06 1.83 -7.38
C LEU A 104 -15.61 1.46 -6.00
N LEU A 105 -16.56 2.22 -5.48
CA LEU A 105 -17.17 1.97 -4.18
C LEU A 105 -18.02 0.68 -4.20
N ARG A 106 -18.06 -0.01 -3.06
CA ARG A 106 -18.83 -1.24 -2.86
C ARG A 106 -19.72 -1.11 -1.63
N SER A 107 -20.70 -2.00 -1.49
CA SER A 107 -21.56 -2.10 -0.30
C SER A 107 -20.84 -2.61 0.96
N HIS A 108 -19.63 -3.21 0.81
CA HIS A 108 -18.80 -3.57 1.94
C HIS A 108 -17.74 -2.50 2.22
N TRP A 109 -17.27 -2.43 3.46
CA TRP A 109 -16.24 -1.49 3.88
C TRP A 109 -14.92 -1.67 3.12
N GLN A 110 -14.39 -0.59 2.60
CA GLN A 110 -13.12 -0.51 1.87
C GLN A 110 -12.25 0.57 2.50
N LYS A 111 -10.94 0.32 2.63
CA LYS A 111 -10.00 1.37 3.03
C LYS A 111 -10.02 2.54 2.04
N VAL A 112 -10.07 3.76 2.54
CA VAL A 112 -9.98 4.97 1.69
C VAL A 112 -8.73 4.90 0.81
N ALA A 113 -7.57 4.52 1.36
CA ALA A 113 -6.33 4.37 0.59
C ALA A 113 -6.48 3.37 -0.59
N LEU A 114 -7.27 2.29 -0.44
CA LEU A 114 -7.51 1.32 -1.52
C LEU A 114 -8.39 1.93 -2.61
N VAL A 115 -9.45 2.64 -2.24
CA VAL A 115 -10.33 3.31 -3.21
C VAL A 115 -9.51 4.33 -4.00
N LEU A 116 -8.72 5.17 -3.33
CA LEU A 116 -7.86 6.16 -3.99
C LEU A 116 -6.78 5.55 -4.88
N ALA A 117 -6.17 4.43 -4.49
CA ALA A 117 -5.22 3.72 -5.36
C ALA A 117 -5.90 3.26 -6.66
N ASN A 118 -7.14 2.78 -6.58
CA ASN A 118 -7.89 2.33 -7.75
C ASN A 118 -8.34 3.49 -8.66
N THR A 119 -8.52 4.73 -8.14
CA THR A 119 -8.85 5.88 -9.01
C THR A 119 -7.73 6.16 -9.99
N ARG A 120 -6.47 5.95 -9.60
CA ARG A 120 -5.31 6.13 -10.48
C ARG A 120 -5.38 5.23 -11.72
N ASP A 121 -5.71 3.97 -11.51
CA ASP A 121 -5.77 3.00 -12.61
C ASP A 121 -6.92 3.34 -13.57
N THR A 122 -8.06 3.77 -13.03
CA THR A 122 -9.20 4.23 -13.83
C THR A 122 -8.85 5.49 -14.62
N CYS A 123 -8.29 6.52 -13.97
CA CYS A 123 -7.88 7.75 -14.64
C CYS A 123 -6.83 7.50 -15.72
N TYR A 124 -5.86 6.60 -15.47
CA TYR A 124 -4.85 6.24 -16.46
C TYR A 124 -5.46 5.61 -17.72
N ILE A 125 -6.46 4.73 -17.55
CA ILE A 125 -7.17 4.10 -18.68
C ILE A 125 -7.95 5.14 -19.48
N GLU A 126 -8.54 6.14 -18.82
CA GLU A 126 -9.36 7.19 -19.44
C GLU A 126 -8.53 8.40 -19.91
N GLY A 127 -7.21 8.40 -19.63
CA GLY A 127 -6.31 9.51 -20.03
C GLY A 127 -6.53 10.79 -19.22
N LEU A 128 -7.11 10.68 -18.01
CA LEU A 128 -7.39 11.78 -17.10
C LEU A 128 -6.24 12.02 -16.12
N SER A 129 -6.15 13.25 -15.60
CA SER A 129 -5.23 13.56 -14.51
C SER A 129 -5.66 12.85 -13.21
N SER A 130 -4.71 12.22 -12.52
CA SER A 130 -4.98 11.47 -11.29
C SER A 130 -4.30 12.12 -10.09
N ASP A 131 -4.92 13.15 -9.55
CA ASP A 131 -4.54 13.69 -8.24
C ASP A 131 -5.38 13.03 -7.14
N TYR A 132 -4.73 12.27 -6.26
CA TYR A 132 -5.39 11.62 -5.14
C TYR A 132 -6.10 12.59 -4.20
N GLU A 133 -5.60 13.82 -4.07
CA GLU A 133 -6.16 14.83 -3.20
C GLU A 133 -7.56 15.25 -3.65
N ILE A 134 -7.81 15.34 -4.96
CA ILE A 134 -9.12 15.64 -5.54
C ILE A 134 -10.13 14.57 -5.12
N PHE A 135 -9.78 13.29 -5.33
CA PHE A 135 -10.66 12.18 -4.99
C PHE A 135 -10.86 12.01 -3.49
N ALA A 136 -9.83 12.28 -2.69
CA ALA A 136 -9.92 12.24 -1.22
C ALA A 136 -10.83 13.34 -0.68
N ALA A 137 -10.70 14.57 -1.18
CA ALA A 137 -11.56 15.68 -0.83
C ALA A 137 -13.02 15.38 -1.21
N ARG A 138 -13.25 14.78 -2.40
CA ARG A 138 -14.59 14.40 -2.84
C ARG A 138 -15.20 13.27 -1.99
N LEU A 139 -14.45 12.22 -1.67
CA LEU A 139 -14.92 11.15 -0.78
C LEU A 139 -15.38 11.69 0.57
N ARG A 140 -14.60 12.60 1.16
CA ARG A 140 -14.95 13.25 2.42
C ARG A 140 -16.24 14.07 2.26
N TRP A 141 -16.34 14.90 1.22
CA TRP A 141 -17.53 15.69 0.94
C TRP A 141 -18.78 14.81 0.74
N LEU A 142 -18.67 13.72 -0.02
CA LEU A 142 -19.79 12.78 -0.23
C LEU A 142 -20.23 12.14 1.09
N SER A 143 -19.30 11.81 1.98
CA SER A 143 -19.60 11.29 3.31
C SER A 143 -20.28 12.35 4.19
N ASP A 144 -19.78 13.59 4.19
CA ASP A 144 -20.36 14.72 4.94
C ASP A 144 -21.77 15.08 4.45
N LYS A 145 -22.06 14.85 3.18
CA LYS A 145 -23.40 15.01 2.55
C LYS A 145 -24.28 13.76 2.66
N ASP A 146 -23.85 12.76 3.42
CA ASP A 146 -24.61 11.51 3.64
C ASP A 146 -24.93 10.76 2.33
N LYS A 147 -24.09 10.88 1.31
CA LYS A 147 -24.19 10.18 0.03
C LYS A 147 -23.52 8.80 0.07
N ILE A 148 -22.49 8.67 0.88
CA ILE A 148 -21.78 7.42 1.17
C ILE A 148 -21.60 7.29 2.70
N GLU A 149 -21.26 6.11 3.18
CA GLU A 149 -20.91 5.91 4.58
C GLU A 149 -19.40 5.94 4.77
N GLY A 150 -18.93 6.65 5.81
CA GLY A 150 -17.54 6.72 6.22
C GLY A 150 -17.35 6.33 7.68
N ILE A 151 -16.23 5.66 7.99
CA ILE A 151 -15.78 5.34 9.35
C ILE A 151 -14.36 5.87 9.56
N GLY A 152 -14.14 6.51 10.69
CA GLY A 152 -12.88 7.14 11.05
C GLY A 152 -12.73 8.53 10.42
N ASP A 153 -11.55 9.11 10.56
CA ASP A 153 -11.21 10.37 9.93
C ASP A 153 -10.79 10.13 8.48
N LEU A 154 -11.63 10.52 7.53
CA LEU A 154 -11.40 10.27 6.09
C LEU A 154 -10.18 11.00 5.54
N ARG A 155 -9.61 11.97 6.28
CA ARG A 155 -8.31 12.57 5.97
C ARG A 155 -7.17 11.57 6.12
N MET A 156 -7.35 10.57 7.00
CA MET A 156 -6.38 9.53 7.35
C MET A 156 -6.62 8.29 6.49
N TRP A 157 -6.19 8.29 5.26
CA TRP A 157 -6.59 7.32 4.22
C TRP A 157 -6.37 5.85 4.58
N ARG A 158 -5.33 5.53 5.34
CA ARG A 158 -5.02 4.15 5.77
C ARG A 158 -5.82 3.70 7.00
N HIS A 159 -6.36 4.66 7.74
CA HIS A 159 -7.03 4.42 9.03
C HIS A 159 -8.54 4.64 8.96
N SER A 160 -9.06 4.96 7.79
CA SER A 160 -10.48 5.18 7.54
C SER A 160 -11.03 4.25 6.47
N GLU A 161 -12.33 4.09 6.46
CA GLU A 161 -13.05 3.22 5.54
C GLU A 161 -14.30 3.91 5.00
N VAL A 162 -14.70 3.51 3.80
CA VAL A 162 -15.89 4.00 3.12
C VAL A 162 -16.66 2.85 2.47
N ARG A 163 -17.96 3.03 2.28
CA ARG A 163 -18.81 2.14 1.48
C ARG A 163 -19.97 2.88 0.83
N LEU A 164 -20.60 2.24 -0.15
CA LEU A 164 -21.91 2.70 -0.65
C LEU A 164 -22.93 2.62 0.50
N LYS A 165 -23.81 3.59 0.53
CA LYS A 165 -24.98 3.58 1.40
C LYS A 165 -26.00 2.62 0.82
N ASP A 166 -26.59 1.75 1.67
CA ASP A 166 -27.67 0.83 1.31
C ASP A 166 -28.95 1.57 0.94
#